data_ed145760220c44a7eab1a13225fb7b17
#
_entry.id   ed145760220c44a7eab1a13225fb7b17
#
_cell.length_a   1.000
_cell.length_b   1.000
_cell.length_c   1.000
_cell.angle_alpha   90.00
_cell.angle_beta   90.00
_cell.angle_gamma   90.00
#
_symmetry.space_group_name_H-M   'P 1'
#
loop_
_entity.id
_entity.type
_entity.pdbx_description
1 polymer ?
#
loop_
_entity_poly.entity_id
_entity_poly.type
_entity_poly.pdbx_seq_one_letter_code
_entity_poly.pdbx_strand_id
1 'polypeptide(L)'
;MHTTKIPDKHSKKSGLHYKEFTWPDGGKYEGEWLDGRMHGKGTYVEADGSRYEGQWREGKMHGKGTQIFAKGDRYEGEYHDGYRHGKGKQSFANGNLYVGNFWQGQIHGIGTYTCADGRVYSGEFKNNKLAPPNFLPGLCRFVGRWNRLPDCRSCE
;
A
#
# COMPACT_ATOMS: atom_id res chain seq x y z
N MET A 1 9.59 4.67 8.13
CA MET A 1 9.29 3.33 8.66
C MET A 1 10.23 3.01 9.79
N HIS A 2 9.69 2.79 10.97
CA HIS A 2 10.51 2.45 12.13
C HIS A 2 10.85 0.97 12.10
N THR A 3 12.08 0.62 11.72
CA THR A 3 12.66 -0.72 11.93
C THR A 3 13.31 -0.82 13.30
N THR A 4 12.82 -0.05 14.28
CA THR A 4 13.50 0.06 15.56
C THR A 4 13.20 -1.15 16.41
N LYS A 5 14.24 -1.95 16.63
CA LYS A 5 14.29 -2.94 17.69
C LYS A 5 14.08 -2.21 19.02
N ILE A 6 13.02 -2.55 19.75
CA ILE A 6 12.81 -2.02 21.10
C ILE A 6 13.94 -2.53 21.97
N PRO A 7 14.67 -1.66 22.68
CA PRO A 7 15.60 -2.10 23.70
C PRO A 7 14.81 -2.60 24.92
N ASP A 8 14.43 -3.86 24.89
CA ASP A 8 13.83 -4.51 26.06
C ASP A 8 14.94 -4.98 26.99
N LYS A 9 15.24 -4.16 28.01
CA LYS A 9 16.26 -4.49 29.00
C LYS A 9 15.84 -5.56 30.02
N HIS A 10 14.57 -5.99 30.04
CA HIS A 10 14.08 -6.94 31.04
C HIS A 10 12.89 -7.78 30.57
N SER A 11 13.08 -8.67 29.60
CA SER A 11 12.30 -9.92 29.55
C SER A 11 12.75 -10.81 28.41
N LYS A 12 13.43 -11.90 28.70
CA LYS A 12 13.54 -13.07 27.81
C LYS A 12 12.16 -13.76 27.72
N LYS A 13 11.17 -13.13 27.12
CA LYS A 13 10.02 -13.82 26.59
C LYS A 13 10.29 -14.16 25.12
N SER A 14 11.03 -15.24 24.91
CA SER A 14 11.07 -15.91 23.64
C SER A 14 9.67 -16.49 23.38
N GLY A 15 8.94 -15.91 22.42
CA GLY A 15 7.61 -16.40 22.05
C GLY A 15 6.71 -15.28 21.56
N LEU A 16 5.70 -15.67 20.78
CA LEU A 16 4.65 -14.78 20.29
C LEU A 16 3.82 -14.24 21.47
N HIS A 17 3.69 -12.95 21.61
CA HIS A 17 2.87 -12.31 22.64
C HIS A 17 2.21 -11.04 22.10
N TYR A 18 1.06 -10.68 22.66
CA TYR A 18 0.32 -9.48 22.31
C TYR A 18 0.73 -8.32 23.21
N LYS A 19 1.02 -7.14 22.61
CA LYS A 19 1.42 -5.96 23.36
C LYS A 19 1.08 -4.68 22.58
N GLU A 20 0.71 -3.63 23.33
CA GLU A 20 0.66 -2.25 22.87
C GLU A 20 1.99 -1.54 23.16
N PHE A 21 2.47 -0.75 22.21
CA PHE A 21 3.66 0.07 22.38
C PHE A 21 3.50 1.41 21.67
N THR A 22 3.91 2.48 22.33
CA THR A 22 3.92 3.84 21.78
C THR A 22 5.35 4.36 21.72
N TRP A 23 5.78 4.80 20.54
CA TRP A 23 7.09 5.43 20.35
C TRP A 23 7.09 6.90 20.77
N PRO A 24 8.27 7.49 21.09
CA PRO A 24 8.38 8.90 21.50
C PRO A 24 7.91 9.89 20.43
N ASP A 25 7.93 9.52 19.15
CA ASP A 25 7.44 10.32 18.02
C ASP A 25 5.91 10.31 17.87
N GLY A 26 5.20 9.53 18.70
CA GLY A 26 3.74 9.41 18.69
C GLY A 26 3.21 8.23 17.88
N GLY A 27 4.08 7.49 17.21
CA GLY A 27 3.68 6.22 16.55
C GLY A 27 3.24 5.18 17.58
N LYS A 28 2.20 4.38 17.26
CA LYS A 28 1.62 3.39 18.15
C LYS A 28 1.43 2.07 17.43
N TYR A 29 1.83 0.96 18.04
CA TYR A 29 1.54 -0.39 17.57
C TYR A 29 0.78 -1.17 18.63
N GLU A 30 -0.26 -1.86 18.19
CA GLU A 30 -1.04 -2.78 18.98
C GLU A 30 -1.16 -4.12 18.22
N GLY A 31 -0.57 -5.18 18.75
CA GLY A 31 -0.54 -6.45 18.05
C GLY A 31 0.43 -7.47 18.62
N GLU A 32 0.70 -8.46 17.80
CA GLU A 32 1.59 -9.57 18.14
C GLU A 32 3.06 -9.19 17.96
N TRP A 33 3.89 -9.66 18.86
CA TRP A 33 5.33 -9.46 18.91
C TRP A 33 6.06 -10.80 19.00
N LEU A 34 7.14 -10.92 18.24
CA LEU A 34 8.06 -12.05 18.32
C LEU A 34 9.49 -11.53 18.39
N ASP A 35 10.23 -11.99 19.42
CA ASP A 35 11.64 -11.61 19.63
C ASP A 35 11.89 -10.08 19.54
N GLY A 36 10.98 -9.28 20.14
CA GLY A 36 11.06 -7.83 20.17
C GLY A 36 10.74 -7.12 18.84
N ARG A 37 10.12 -7.82 17.89
CA ARG A 37 9.69 -7.29 16.60
C ARG A 37 8.19 -7.45 16.41
N MET A 38 7.56 -6.49 15.74
CA MET A 38 6.17 -6.62 15.28
C MET A 38 6.05 -7.88 14.41
N HIS A 39 5.09 -8.74 14.73
CA HIS A 39 4.89 -10.01 14.05
C HIS A 39 3.42 -10.39 14.03
N GLY A 40 3.02 -11.40 13.24
CA GLY A 40 1.65 -11.89 13.21
C GLY A 40 0.66 -10.79 12.81
N LYS A 41 -0.40 -10.61 13.59
CA LYS A 41 -1.44 -9.60 13.34
C LYS A 41 -1.24 -8.37 14.21
N GLY A 42 -1.42 -7.19 13.64
CA GLY A 42 -1.35 -5.96 14.41
C GLY A 42 -1.76 -4.71 13.64
N THR A 43 -1.97 -3.65 14.40
CA THR A 43 -2.32 -2.33 13.91
C THR A 43 -1.22 -1.35 14.28
N TYR A 44 -0.73 -0.61 13.29
CA TYR A 44 0.20 0.50 13.49
C TYR A 44 -0.46 1.82 13.10
N VAL A 45 -0.36 2.80 13.96
CA VAL A 45 -0.83 4.17 13.72
C VAL A 45 0.37 5.10 13.78
N GLU A 46 0.60 5.86 12.72
CA GLU A 46 1.65 6.87 12.67
C GLU A 46 1.23 8.17 13.38
N ALA A 47 2.20 9.00 13.72
CA ALA A 47 1.94 10.29 14.38
C ALA A 47 1.07 11.23 13.53
N ASP A 48 1.10 11.11 12.20
CA ASP A 48 0.28 11.89 11.26
C ASP A 48 -1.17 11.38 11.13
N GLY A 49 -1.50 10.25 11.80
CA GLY A 49 -2.81 9.59 11.74
C GLY A 49 -2.94 8.52 10.66
N SER A 50 -1.92 8.30 9.84
CA SER A 50 -1.89 7.15 8.93
C SER A 50 -1.93 5.85 9.71
N ARG A 51 -2.65 4.84 9.20
CA ARG A 51 -2.89 3.58 9.89
C ARG A 51 -2.65 2.40 8.97
N TYR A 52 -1.97 1.38 9.46
CA TYR A 52 -1.90 0.06 8.85
C TYR A 52 -2.50 -0.98 9.79
N GLU A 53 -3.34 -1.85 9.26
CA GLU A 53 -3.90 -3.00 9.96
C GLU A 53 -3.70 -4.24 9.10
N GLY A 54 -3.02 -5.24 9.60
CA GLY A 54 -2.74 -6.43 8.83
C GLY A 54 -1.68 -7.33 9.43
N GLN A 55 -1.04 -8.09 8.55
CA GLN A 55 -0.02 -9.04 8.90
C GLN A 55 1.37 -8.40 8.93
N TRP A 56 2.19 -8.88 9.86
CA TRP A 56 3.54 -8.42 10.12
C TRP A 56 4.51 -9.60 10.14
N ARG A 57 5.70 -9.37 9.65
CA ARG A 57 6.81 -10.32 9.74
C ARG A 57 8.10 -9.60 10.02
N GLU A 58 8.76 -9.94 11.15
CA GLU A 58 10.05 -9.37 11.55
C GLU A 58 10.10 -7.82 11.51
N GLY A 59 9.02 -7.18 11.98
CA GLY A 59 8.92 -5.72 12.04
C GLY A 59 8.48 -5.05 10.73
N LYS A 60 8.11 -5.81 9.71
CA LYS A 60 7.67 -5.28 8.41
C LYS A 60 6.25 -5.70 8.07
N MET A 61 5.50 -4.83 7.41
CA MET A 61 4.22 -5.19 6.79
C MET A 61 4.41 -6.35 5.82
N HIS A 62 3.62 -7.40 5.96
CA HIS A 62 3.74 -8.60 5.15
C HIS A 62 2.38 -9.28 5.00
N GLY A 63 2.20 -10.13 3.97
CA GLY A 63 0.92 -10.80 3.74
C GLY A 63 -0.20 -9.84 3.41
N LYS A 64 -1.39 -10.02 3.99
CA LYS A 64 -2.55 -9.16 3.71
C LYS A 64 -2.69 -8.03 4.74
N GLY A 65 -3.06 -6.86 4.25
CA GLY A 65 -3.31 -5.71 5.11
C GLY A 65 -4.05 -4.57 4.43
N THR A 66 -4.50 -3.65 5.27
CA THR A 66 -5.17 -2.40 4.86
C THR A 66 -4.37 -1.23 5.40
N GLN A 67 -4.07 -0.26 4.54
CA GLN A 67 -3.43 1.00 4.91
C GLN A 67 -4.34 2.17 4.57
N ILE A 68 -4.52 3.05 5.53
CA ILE A 68 -5.25 4.32 5.37
C ILE A 68 -4.24 5.44 5.61
N PHE A 69 -4.07 6.30 4.63
CA PHE A 69 -3.15 7.44 4.70
C PHE A 69 -3.86 8.66 5.28
N ALA A 70 -3.14 9.52 5.98
CA ALA A 70 -3.68 10.74 6.59
C ALA A 70 -4.42 11.64 5.59
N LYS A 71 -3.96 11.67 4.34
CA LYS A 71 -4.60 12.43 3.23
C LYS A 71 -5.87 11.80 2.66
N GLY A 72 -6.27 10.59 3.13
CA GLY A 72 -7.51 9.92 2.75
C GLY A 72 -7.38 8.83 1.68
N ASP A 73 -6.18 8.57 1.15
CA ASP A 73 -5.94 7.40 0.31
C ASP A 73 -6.08 6.11 1.14
N ARG A 74 -6.57 5.05 0.54
CA ARG A 74 -6.66 3.73 1.16
C ARG A 74 -6.12 2.65 0.23
N TYR A 75 -5.27 1.78 0.76
CA TYR A 75 -4.83 0.56 0.09
C TYR A 75 -5.33 -0.67 0.86
N GLU A 76 -5.78 -1.68 0.15
CA GLU A 76 -6.17 -2.99 0.67
C GLU A 76 -5.61 -4.06 -0.26
N GLY A 77 -4.75 -4.92 0.26
CA GLY A 77 -4.10 -5.93 -0.58
C GLY A 77 -2.91 -6.62 0.07
N GLU A 78 -2.04 -7.09 -0.78
CA GLU A 78 -0.86 -7.85 -0.39
C GLU A 78 0.34 -6.94 -0.13
N TYR A 79 1.17 -7.34 0.84
CA TYR A 79 2.43 -6.71 1.21
C TYR A 79 3.56 -7.73 1.21
N HIS A 80 4.74 -7.29 0.83
CA HIS A 80 5.97 -8.07 0.94
C HIS A 80 7.09 -7.16 1.44
N ASP A 81 7.68 -7.53 2.58
CA ASP A 81 8.79 -6.82 3.22
C ASP A 81 8.61 -5.29 3.32
N GLY A 82 7.40 -4.86 3.71
CA GLY A 82 7.04 -3.45 3.93
C GLY A 82 6.49 -2.73 2.70
N TYR A 83 6.44 -3.37 1.54
CA TYR A 83 5.95 -2.77 0.31
C TYR A 83 4.62 -3.39 -0.15
N ARG A 84 3.73 -2.58 -0.72
CA ARG A 84 2.57 -3.08 -1.47
C ARG A 84 3.08 -3.96 -2.60
N HIS A 85 2.52 -5.15 -2.71
CA HIS A 85 3.00 -6.17 -3.64
C HIS A 85 1.85 -7.08 -4.06
N GLY A 86 1.99 -7.84 -5.17
CA GLY A 86 0.93 -8.75 -5.60
C GLY A 86 -0.37 -8.04 -5.95
N LYS A 87 -1.50 -8.59 -5.53
CA LYS A 87 -2.82 -8.03 -5.83
C LYS A 87 -3.30 -7.06 -4.77
N GLY A 88 -3.88 -5.95 -5.22
CA GLY A 88 -4.43 -4.95 -4.32
C GLY A 88 -5.42 -4.00 -4.96
N LYS A 89 -6.08 -3.25 -4.10
CA LYS A 89 -7.03 -2.20 -4.42
C LYS A 89 -6.59 -0.91 -3.75
N GLN A 90 -6.41 0.14 -4.51
CA GLN A 90 -6.10 1.48 -3.98
C GLN A 90 -7.21 2.45 -4.35
N SER A 91 -7.85 3.02 -3.33
CA SER A 91 -8.77 4.14 -3.47
C SER A 91 -8.03 5.43 -3.16
N PHE A 92 -8.13 6.39 -4.04
CA PHE A 92 -7.51 7.71 -3.89
C PHE A 92 -8.50 8.70 -3.28
N ALA A 93 -8.00 9.66 -2.52
CA ALA A 93 -8.84 10.69 -1.88
C ALA A 93 -9.67 11.51 -2.88
N ASN A 94 -9.21 11.62 -4.13
CA ASN A 94 -9.91 12.31 -5.22
C ASN A 94 -11.04 11.49 -5.87
N GLY A 95 -11.31 10.25 -5.36
CA GLY A 95 -12.35 9.37 -5.87
C GLY A 95 -11.91 8.41 -6.97
N ASN A 96 -10.66 8.46 -7.40
CA ASN A 96 -10.12 7.48 -8.33
C ASN A 96 -9.89 6.13 -7.64
N LEU A 97 -9.87 5.05 -8.41
CA LEU A 97 -9.71 3.69 -7.93
C LEU A 97 -8.75 2.91 -8.84
N TYR A 98 -7.81 2.21 -8.25
CA TYR A 98 -7.02 1.20 -8.96
C TYR A 98 -7.26 -0.19 -8.35
N VAL A 99 -7.48 -1.17 -9.20
CA VAL A 99 -7.57 -2.59 -8.83
C VAL A 99 -6.64 -3.38 -9.75
N GLY A 100 -5.64 -4.03 -9.18
CA GLY A 100 -4.67 -4.77 -9.99
C GLY A 100 -3.40 -5.10 -9.24
N ASN A 101 -2.33 -5.26 -9.99
CA ASN A 101 -1.05 -5.70 -9.47
C ASN A 101 -0.19 -4.53 -8.98
N PHE A 102 0.60 -4.83 -7.95
CA PHE A 102 1.60 -3.94 -7.35
C PHE A 102 2.95 -4.65 -7.30
N TRP A 103 4.01 -3.89 -7.44
CA TRP A 103 5.38 -4.34 -7.29
C TRP A 103 6.19 -3.29 -6.55
N GLN A 104 6.78 -3.67 -5.42
CA GLN A 104 7.61 -2.78 -4.58
C GLN A 104 7.00 -1.38 -4.35
N GLY A 105 5.72 -1.35 -3.96
CA GLY A 105 5.00 -0.12 -3.65
C GLY A 105 4.38 0.62 -4.85
N GLN A 106 4.66 0.17 -6.07
CA GLN A 106 4.19 0.81 -7.29
C GLN A 106 3.09 -0.01 -7.97
N ILE A 107 2.18 0.68 -8.66
CA ILE A 107 1.26 0.07 -9.60
C ILE A 107 2.09 -0.51 -10.76
N HIS A 108 2.02 -1.82 -10.95
CA HIS A 108 2.85 -2.52 -11.93
C HIS A 108 2.21 -3.87 -12.30
N GLY A 109 2.15 -4.21 -13.59
CA GLY A 109 1.45 -5.38 -14.09
C GLY A 109 0.01 -5.09 -14.53
N ILE A 110 -0.84 -6.09 -14.59
CA ILE A 110 -2.20 -5.94 -15.09
C ILE A 110 -3.11 -5.32 -14.05
N GLY A 111 -3.95 -4.37 -14.47
CA GLY A 111 -4.93 -3.74 -13.60
C GLY A 111 -5.93 -2.87 -14.33
N THR A 112 -6.84 -2.31 -13.55
CA THR A 112 -7.89 -1.39 -13.99
C THR A 112 -7.85 -0.14 -13.13
N TYR A 113 -7.74 1.00 -13.78
CA TYR A 113 -7.81 2.32 -13.16
C TYR A 113 -9.14 2.99 -13.54
N THR A 114 -9.94 3.33 -12.55
CA THR A 114 -11.22 4.01 -12.72
C THR A 114 -11.12 5.43 -12.18
N CYS A 115 -11.41 6.40 -13.01
CA CYS A 115 -11.46 7.79 -12.61
C CYS A 115 -12.78 8.12 -11.89
N ALA A 116 -12.77 9.14 -11.04
CA ALA A 116 -13.96 9.61 -10.33
C ALA A 116 -15.10 10.04 -11.28
N ASP A 117 -14.76 10.46 -12.50
CA ASP A 117 -15.72 10.83 -13.55
C ASP A 117 -16.28 9.62 -14.35
N GLY A 118 -15.88 8.39 -13.97
CA GLY A 118 -16.37 7.14 -14.56
C GLY A 118 -15.54 6.60 -15.73
N ARG A 119 -14.50 7.32 -16.19
CA ARG A 119 -13.59 6.78 -17.23
C ARG A 119 -12.79 5.62 -16.67
N VAL A 120 -12.59 4.59 -17.48
CA VAL A 120 -11.91 3.35 -17.09
C VAL A 120 -10.76 3.05 -18.03
N TYR A 121 -9.61 2.72 -17.46
CA TYR A 121 -8.41 2.32 -18.18
C TYR A 121 -7.98 0.95 -17.68
N SER A 122 -7.97 -0.04 -18.57
CA SER A 122 -7.52 -1.40 -18.25
C SER A 122 -6.35 -1.79 -19.12
N GLY A 123 -5.38 -2.47 -18.55
CA GLY A 123 -4.22 -2.93 -19.28
C GLY A 123 -3.01 -3.17 -18.40
N GLU A 124 -1.84 -3.12 -19.02
CA GLU A 124 -0.57 -3.25 -18.33
C GLU A 124 -0.09 -1.90 -17.80
N PHE A 125 0.28 -1.86 -16.54
CA PHE A 125 0.90 -0.71 -15.88
C PHE A 125 2.37 -1.03 -15.61
N LYS A 126 3.21 -0.01 -15.72
CA LYS A 126 4.63 -0.11 -15.41
C LYS A 126 5.08 1.12 -14.65
N ASN A 127 5.55 0.92 -13.41
CA ASN A 127 6.05 1.99 -12.54
C ASN A 127 5.05 3.18 -12.42
N ASN A 128 3.82 2.89 -12.00
CA ASN A 128 2.71 3.84 -11.88
C ASN A 128 2.23 4.49 -13.19
N LYS A 129 2.55 3.90 -14.33
CA LYS A 129 2.16 4.42 -15.66
C LYS A 129 1.41 3.34 -16.42
N LEU A 130 0.37 3.73 -17.15
CA LEU A 130 -0.26 2.83 -18.12
C LEU A 130 0.70 2.62 -19.29
N ALA A 131 1.02 1.37 -19.60
CA ALA A 131 1.84 1.04 -20.76
C ALA A 131 1.10 1.36 -22.05
N PRO A 132 1.80 1.84 -23.12
CA PRO A 132 1.15 2.06 -24.40
C PRO A 132 0.51 0.75 -24.89
N PRO A 133 -0.72 0.80 -25.41
CA PRO A 133 -1.31 -0.38 -26.00
C PRO A 133 -0.42 -0.85 -27.15
N ASN A 134 0.00 -2.10 -27.12
CA ASN A 134 0.53 -2.75 -28.31
C ASN A 134 -0.60 -2.69 -29.33
N PHE A 135 -0.43 -1.88 -30.35
CA PHE A 135 -1.38 -1.46 -31.37
C PHE A 135 -2.45 -2.52 -31.68
N LEU A 136 -3.68 -2.30 -31.20
CA LEU A 136 -4.89 -2.78 -31.86
C LEU A 136 -5.57 -1.55 -32.46
N PRO A 137 -5.79 -1.51 -33.77
CA PRO A 137 -6.44 -0.38 -34.41
C PRO A 137 -7.90 -0.31 -33.98
N GLY A 138 -8.31 0.79 -33.36
CA GLY A 138 -9.71 1.04 -33.03
C GLY A 138 -10.01 1.56 -31.62
N LEU A 139 -9.05 1.62 -30.71
CA LEU A 139 -9.21 2.17 -29.35
C LEU A 139 -8.56 3.55 -29.24
N CYS A 140 -9.23 4.48 -28.57
CA CYS A 140 -8.89 5.88 -28.39
C CYS A 140 -7.39 6.20 -28.48
N ARG A 141 -7.03 7.12 -29.39
CA ARG A 141 -5.71 7.73 -29.43
C ARG A 141 -5.48 8.50 -28.13
N PHE A 142 -4.63 7.94 -27.29
CA PHE A 142 -4.08 8.65 -26.15
C PHE A 142 -2.99 9.62 -26.67
N VAL A 143 -3.31 10.89 -26.77
CA VAL A 143 -2.33 11.95 -27.01
C VAL A 143 -2.06 12.62 -25.67
N GLY A 144 -1.12 12.08 -24.91
CA GLY A 144 -0.72 12.64 -23.62
C GLY A 144 0.65 12.11 -23.18
N ARG A 145 1.42 12.96 -22.52
CA ARG A 145 2.73 12.60 -21.97
C ARG A 145 2.61 11.46 -20.96
N TRP A 146 3.29 10.36 -21.21
CA TRP A 146 3.32 9.09 -20.47
C TRP A 146 3.95 9.16 -19.07
N ASN A 147 3.86 10.27 -18.36
CA ASN A 147 4.64 10.49 -17.14
C ASN A 147 3.91 10.33 -15.81
N ARG A 148 2.60 10.04 -15.80
CA ARG A 148 1.79 9.85 -14.57
C ARG A 148 0.64 8.89 -14.84
N LEU A 149 0.04 8.35 -13.76
CA LEU A 149 -1.31 7.76 -13.83
C LEU A 149 -2.22 8.71 -14.63
N PRO A 150 -3.14 8.18 -15.45
CA PRO A 150 -3.96 9.02 -16.30
C PRO A 150 -4.58 10.15 -15.47
N ASP A 151 -4.28 11.37 -15.84
CA ASP A 151 -4.95 12.52 -15.27
C ASP A 151 -6.39 12.47 -15.78
N CYS A 152 -7.33 12.23 -14.87
CA CYS A 152 -8.74 12.10 -15.20
C CYS A 152 -9.36 13.37 -15.76
N ARG A 153 -8.58 14.44 -15.91
CA ARG A 153 -9.00 15.70 -16.52
C ARG A 153 -8.58 15.87 -17.98
N SER A 154 -7.78 14.97 -18.54
CA SER A 154 -7.14 15.15 -19.85
C SER A 154 -7.57 14.14 -20.90
N CYS A 155 -8.85 13.86 -21.03
CA CYS A 155 -9.44 13.31 -22.25
C CYS A 155 -10.47 14.31 -22.77
N GLU A 156 -10.04 15.36 -23.46
CA GLU A 156 -10.81 16.04 -24.48
C GLU A 156 -10.35 15.58 -25.85
#